data_dc913039a67a7f59e9cdde3d4b8e5ab4
#
_entry.id   dc913039a67a7f59e9cdde3d4b8e5ab4
#
_cell.length_a   1.000
_cell.length_b   1.000
_cell.length_c   1.000
_cell.angle_alpha   90.00
_cell.angle_beta   90.00
_cell.angle_gamma   90.00
#
_symmetry.space_group_name_H-M   'P 1'
#
loop_
_entity.id
_entity.type
_entity.pdbx_description
1 polymer ?
#
loop_
_entity_poly.entity_id
_entity_poly.type
_entity_poly.pdbx_seq_one_letter_code
_entity_poly.pdbx_strand_id
1 'polypeptide(L)'
;MNNKLYGNLIFELSHPGRRAYSLPENNFGSYNLPSSCKREKDAELPECDELTVVRHYTNHSGNNFGVDNGFYPLGSCTMKYNPTINEEIAAMPSFTGLHPRQPIETVQGALEVEYNIQRALASITGMADVTLNPYAGAHGELTGLMIISSYHLQRGDTKRKKVIVPDSAHGTNPASAAVCGLEIVEVKSTEEGLVDVNDLKKLLGDDIAGMMMTNPNTLGLFEKDIPEIAQLVHDCGGLLYYDGANLNPLLGIARPGDMGFDVIHLNLHKTFSTPHGGGGPGSGPVGVCEKLIPFLPKPHVCKSDEGFYIAESKLDEEESLGNIHIGGYLGNFLVILRAYTYILTLGKNHIKEVGLLATLNANYIKESLKDDYELPIDMLCKHEFVFDGLKDKSTGITTMDVAKRLLDYGYHAPTIYFPLLFHEAMMIEPTENESKETIDGFIKTMHIIAKEAIESPELLKEAPHNTPIGRVDDVLAAKHPILTYLQLVNDKGEES
;
A
#
# COMPACT_ATOMS: atom_id res chain seq x y z
N MET A 1 -16.18 25.11 -10.33
CA MET A 1 -17.64 25.10 -10.03
C MET A 1 -18.20 23.76 -10.49
N ASN A 2 -18.54 22.90 -9.55
CA ASN A 2 -19.18 21.63 -9.87
C ASN A 2 -20.60 21.91 -10.39
N ASN A 3 -20.94 21.38 -11.56
CA ASN A 3 -22.28 21.49 -12.10
C ASN A 3 -23.20 20.56 -11.28
N LYS A 4 -24.07 21.15 -10.44
CA LYS A 4 -24.97 20.41 -9.52
C LYS A 4 -25.82 19.35 -10.23
N LEU A 5 -26.16 19.53 -11.52
CA LEU A 5 -26.91 18.54 -12.31
C LEU A 5 -26.17 17.18 -12.37
N TYR A 6 -24.85 17.20 -12.65
CA TYR A 6 -24.07 15.98 -12.79
C TYR A 6 -23.55 15.42 -11.44
N GLY A 7 -23.88 16.10 -10.34
CA GLY A 7 -23.66 15.58 -8.99
C GLY A 7 -24.73 14.61 -8.51
N ASN A 8 -25.87 14.51 -9.22
CA ASN A 8 -26.92 13.56 -8.93
C ASN A 8 -26.46 12.12 -9.22
N LEU A 9 -27.14 11.12 -8.65
CA LEU A 9 -26.88 9.73 -8.98
C LEU A 9 -27.17 9.44 -10.45
N ILE A 10 -26.44 8.53 -11.07
CA ILE A 10 -26.62 8.18 -12.49
C ILE A 10 -28.05 7.70 -12.80
N PHE A 11 -28.72 7.06 -11.83
CA PHE A 11 -30.11 6.63 -11.94
C PHE A 11 -31.09 7.80 -12.00
N GLU A 12 -30.76 8.94 -11.32
CA GLU A 12 -31.56 10.17 -11.35
C GLU A 12 -31.39 10.95 -12.65
N LEU A 13 -30.32 10.68 -13.40
CA LEU A 13 -30.03 11.23 -14.73
C LEU A 13 -30.58 10.37 -15.87
N SER A 14 -31.19 9.24 -15.54
CA SER A 14 -31.77 8.30 -16.51
C SER A 14 -33.01 8.86 -17.19
N HIS A 15 -33.10 8.68 -18.51
CA HIS A 15 -34.27 8.99 -19.30
C HIS A 15 -34.58 7.86 -20.27
N PRO A 16 -35.84 7.34 -20.32
CA PRO A 16 -36.20 6.26 -21.21
C PRO A 16 -35.82 6.51 -22.67
N GLY A 17 -35.20 5.52 -23.29
CA GLY A 17 -34.78 5.57 -24.71
C GLY A 17 -33.43 6.22 -24.99
N ARG A 18 -32.75 6.82 -23.99
CA ARG A 18 -31.38 7.33 -24.16
C ARG A 18 -30.37 6.19 -24.21
N ARG A 19 -29.35 6.35 -25.06
CA ARG A 19 -28.28 5.36 -25.25
C ARG A 19 -26.93 6.02 -25.23
N ALA A 20 -25.98 5.45 -24.51
CA ALA A 20 -24.57 5.88 -24.50
C ALA A 20 -23.75 5.24 -25.63
N TYR A 21 -24.15 4.07 -26.08
CA TYR A 21 -23.40 3.27 -27.04
C TYR A 21 -24.31 2.44 -27.94
N SER A 22 -23.91 2.24 -29.19
CA SER A 22 -24.56 1.31 -30.13
C SER A 22 -23.67 0.09 -30.31
N LEU A 23 -24.17 -1.07 -29.95
CA LEU A 23 -23.49 -2.33 -30.23
C LEU A 23 -23.55 -2.63 -31.76
N PRO A 24 -22.48 -3.21 -32.34
CA PRO A 24 -22.53 -3.70 -33.71
C PRO A 24 -23.60 -4.77 -33.88
N GLU A 25 -24.08 -4.97 -35.07
CA GLU A 25 -25.07 -6.02 -35.39
C GLU A 25 -24.52 -7.40 -34.98
N ASN A 26 -25.40 -8.22 -34.40
CA ASN A 26 -25.04 -9.57 -33.98
C ASN A 26 -24.97 -10.49 -35.21
N ASN A 27 -23.77 -10.84 -35.63
CA ASN A 27 -23.51 -11.75 -36.76
C ASN A 27 -23.51 -13.23 -36.37
N PHE A 28 -23.72 -13.56 -35.09
CA PHE A 28 -23.67 -14.95 -34.59
C PHE A 28 -25.04 -15.65 -34.51
N GLY A 29 -26.11 -15.01 -35.01
CA GLY A 29 -27.47 -15.53 -34.94
C GLY A 29 -28.08 -15.39 -33.54
N SER A 30 -29.32 -15.82 -33.38
CA SER A 30 -30.03 -15.81 -32.11
C SER A 30 -29.84 -17.15 -31.36
N TYR A 31 -29.44 -17.08 -30.11
CA TYR A 31 -29.38 -18.23 -29.22
C TYR A 31 -30.48 -18.13 -28.17
N ASN A 32 -31.30 -19.17 -28.06
CA ASN A 32 -32.33 -19.25 -27.05
C ASN A 32 -31.76 -19.83 -25.74
N LEU A 33 -31.60 -18.98 -24.75
CA LEU A 33 -31.26 -19.43 -23.41
C LEU A 33 -32.40 -20.30 -22.80
N PRO A 34 -32.06 -21.34 -22.04
CA PRO A 34 -33.06 -22.06 -21.25
C PRO A 34 -33.86 -21.10 -20.36
N SER A 35 -35.14 -21.35 -20.16
CA SER A 35 -36.01 -20.49 -19.33
C SER A 35 -35.47 -20.29 -17.92
N SER A 36 -34.81 -21.32 -17.35
CA SER A 36 -34.18 -21.26 -16.02
C SER A 36 -32.98 -20.30 -15.94
N CYS A 37 -32.41 -19.91 -17.09
CA CYS A 37 -31.29 -18.96 -17.18
C CYS A 37 -31.73 -17.55 -17.62
N LYS A 38 -33.04 -17.38 -17.92
CA LYS A 38 -33.59 -16.09 -18.31
C LYS A 38 -34.04 -15.30 -17.08
N ARG A 39 -33.79 -13.99 -17.07
CA ARG A 39 -34.40 -13.09 -16.08
C ARG A 39 -35.91 -13.02 -16.31
N GLU A 40 -36.69 -12.95 -15.25
CA GLU A 40 -38.12 -12.67 -15.31
C GLU A 40 -38.41 -11.20 -15.64
N LYS A 41 -37.52 -10.30 -15.20
CA LYS A 41 -37.58 -8.86 -15.46
C LYS A 41 -36.26 -8.37 -16.03
N ASP A 42 -36.30 -7.35 -16.87
CA ASP A 42 -35.11 -6.68 -17.35
C ASP A 42 -34.32 -6.05 -16.19
N ALA A 43 -33.00 -5.89 -16.36
CA ALA A 43 -32.19 -5.22 -15.39
C ALA A 43 -32.56 -3.73 -15.36
N GLU A 44 -32.82 -3.19 -14.18
CA GLU A 44 -33.06 -1.76 -13.96
C GLU A 44 -31.74 -0.98 -14.06
N LEU A 45 -31.25 -0.79 -15.30
CA LEU A 45 -30.07 -0.02 -15.59
C LEU A 45 -30.43 1.41 -16.02
N PRO A 46 -29.60 2.42 -15.70
CA PRO A 46 -29.87 3.79 -16.14
C PRO A 46 -29.72 3.93 -17.66
N GLU A 47 -30.68 4.59 -18.28
CA GLU A 47 -30.67 4.92 -19.69
C GLU A 47 -30.13 6.35 -19.88
N CYS A 48 -28.85 6.47 -20.24
CA CYS A 48 -28.14 7.73 -20.40
C CYS A 48 -27.45 7.80 -21.76
N ASP A 49 -27.28 9.01 -22.29
CA ASP A 49 -26.40 9.27 -23.44
C ASP A 49 -24.91 9.35 -23.00
N GLU A 50 -24.00 9.17 -23.94
CA GLU A 50 -22.56 9.18 -23.68
C GLU A 50 -22.09 10.47 -23.00
N LEU A 51 -22.59 11.63 -23.45
CA LEU A 51 -22.18 12.91 -22.87
C LEU A 51 -22.60 13.05 -21.41
N THR A 52 -23.80 12.59 -21.06
CA THR A 52 -24.27 12.56 -19.67
C THR A 52 -23.40 11.66 -18.80
N VAL A 53 -23.07 10.45 -19.26
CA VAL A 53 -22.18 9.52 -18.57
C VAL A 53 -20.80 10.14 -18.35
N VAL A 54 -20.17 10.66 -19.39
CA VAL A 54 -18.84 11.28 -19.30
C VAL A 54 -18.85 12.45 -18.30
N ARG A 55 -19.83 13.36 -18.40
CA ARG A 55 -19.92 14.53 -17.50
C ARG A 55 -20.18 14.14 -16.05
N HIS A 56 -21.01 13.13 -15.83
CA HIS A 56 -21.29 12.59 -14.49
C HIS A 56 -20.00 12.09 -13.82
N TYR A 57 -19.28 11.18 -14.47
CA TYR A 57 -18.06 10.62 -13.89
C TYR A 57 -16.89 11.61 -13.83
N THR A 58 -16.76 12.53 -14.79
CA THR A 58 -15.78 13.63 -14.74
C THR A 58 -16.04 14.54 -13.55
N ASN A 59 -17.33 14.88 -13.29
CA ASN A 59 -17.70 15.70 -12.16
C ASN A 59 -17.37 15.01 -10.82
N HIS A 60 -17.66 13.71 -10.70
CA HIS A 60 -17.33 12.94 -9.49
C HIS A 60 -15.82 12.73 -9.34
N SER A 61 -15.09 12.50 -10.43
CA SER A 61 -13.63 12.44 -10.39
C SER A 61 -13.01 13.70 -9.81
N GLY A 62 -13.56 14.88 -10.15
CA GLY A 62 -13.11 16.16 -9.60
C GLY A 62 -13.37 16.35 -8.10
N ASN A 63 -14.19 15.49 -7.49
CA ASN A 63 -14.44 15.52 -6.04
C ASN A 63 -13.47 14.61 -5.25
N ASN A 64 -12.67 13.79 -5.94
CA ASN A 64 -11.67 12.95 -5.31
C ASN A 64 -10.33 13.68 -5.22
N PHE A 65 -9.69 13.59 -4.07
CA PHE A 65 -8.36 14.12 -3.87
C PHE A 65 -7.32 13.09 -4.32
N GLY A 66 -6.34 13.52 -5.11
CA GLY A 66 -5.23 12.70 -5.56
C GLY A 66 -3.90 13.43 -5.39
N VAL A 67 -2.80 12.71 -5.55
CA VAL A 67 -1.43 13.27 -5.49
C VAL A 67 -1.24 14.42 -6.49
N ASP A 68 -1.93 14.36 -7.64
CA ASP A 68 -1.87 15.41 -8.66
C ASP A 68 -2.66 16.69 -8.30
N ASN A 69 -3.53 16.63 -7.28
CA ASN A 69 -4.31 17.77 -6.84
C ASN A 69 -3.61 18.60 -5.75
N GLY A 70 -2.72 17.98 -4.96
CA GLY A 70 -2.02 18.64 -3.87
C GLY A 70 -1.33 17.69 -2.91
N PHE A 71 -0.88 18.23 -1.80
CA PHE A 71 -0.14 17.49 -0.79
C PHE A 71 -0.99 16.39 -0.15
N TYR A 72 -0.43 15.17 -0.14
CA TYR A 72 -1.10 13.96 0.32
C TYR A 72 -0.31 13.32 1.49
N PRO A 73 -0.41 13.84 2.72
CA PRO A 73 0.45 13.49 3.85
C PRO A 73 0.09 12.18 4.56
N LEU A 74 -0.43 11.20 3.83
CA LEU A 74 -0.94 9.95 4.42
C LEU A 74 0.20 9.08 4.94
N GLY A 75 0.36 8.98 6.25
CA GLY A 75 1.35 8.12 6.89
C GLY A 75 1.07 6.62 6.69
N SER A 76 2.10 5.80 6.80
CA SER A 76 2.08 4.35 6.54
C SER A 76 1.80 3.98 5.07
N CYS A 77 1.61 4.96 4.20
CA CYS A 77 1.27 4.74 2.81
C CYS A 77 1.96 5.81 1.94
N THR A 78 3.21 5.61 1.60
CA THR A 78 4.02 6.55 0.81
C THR A 78 3.30 7.00 -0.47
N MET A 79 2.59 8.13 -0.40
CA MET A 79 1.80 8.69 -1.50
C MET A 79 2.67 9.58 -2.38
N LYS A 80 3.50 8.95 -3.19
CA LYS A 80 4.38 9.66 -4.12
C LYS A 80 3.70 10.04 -5.42
N TYR A 81 4.14 11.15 -5.99
CA TYR A 81 3.88 11.48 -7.38
C TYR A 81 4.41 10.37 -8.31
N ASN A 82 3.56 9.89 -9.22
CA ASN A 82 3.95 8.98 -10.29
C ASN A 82 4.41 9.80 -11.51
N PRO A 83 5.71 9.81 -11.85
CA PRO A 83 6.21 10.58 -12.99
C PRO A 83 5.50 10.23 -14.30
N THR A 84 5.13 11.25 -15.08
CA THR A 84 4.41 11.09 -16.36
C THR A 84 5.12 10.14 -17.32
N ILE A 85 6.46 10.13 -17.34
CA ILE A 85 7.24 9.19 -18.14
C ILE A 85 6.92 7.72 -17.86
N ASN A 86 6.56 7.39 -16.62
CA ASN A 86 6.17 6.02 -16.26
C ASN A 86 4.88 5.60 -16.97
N GLU A 87 3.92 6.53 -17.08
CA GLU A 87 2.66 6.28 -17.80
C GLU A 87 2.87 6.22 -19.32
N GLU A 88 3.69 7.09 -19.87
CA GLU A 88 4.02 7.10 -21.30
C GLU A 88 4.66 5.79 -21.73
N ILE A 89 5.65 5.29 -20.97
CA ILE A 89 6.31 4.01 -21.25
C ILE A 89 5.33 2.83 -21.06
N ALA A 90 4.53 2.84 -19.99
CA ALA A 90 3.54 1.77 -19.76
C ALA A 90 2.43 1.73 -20.81
N ALA A 91 2.13 2.86 -21.47
CA ALA A 91 1.13 2.95 -22.53
C ALA A 91 1.65 2.58 -23.92
N MET A 92 2.96 2.31 -24.08
CA MET A 92 3.54 1.97 -25.40
C MET A 92 2.91 0.70 -25.99
N PRO A 93 2.51 0.70 -27.27
CA PRO A 93 1.89 -0.46 -27.92
C PRO A 93 2.76 -1.72 -27.88
N SER A 94 4.08 -1.57 -27.86
CA SER A 94 5.03 -2.66 -27.73
C SER A 94 4.91 -3.44 -26.39
N PHE A 95 4.34 -2.83 -25.37
CA PHE A 95 4.09 -3.46 -24.07
C PHE A 95 2.61 -3.80 -23.88
N THR A 96 1.69 -2.89 -24.26
CA THR A 96 0.25 -3.11 -24.06
C THR A 96 -0.37 -4.08 -25.05
N GLY A 97 0.25 -4.28 -26.21
CA GLY A 97 -0.19 -5.20 -27.26
C GLY A 97 0.26 -6.64 -27.08
N LEU A 98 0.96 -6.98 -25.99
CA LEU A 98 1.43 -8.33 -25.73
C LEU A 98 0.37 -9.18 -25.02
N HIS A 99 0.29 -10.47 -25.41
CA HIS A 99 -0.45 -11.46 -24.62
C HIS A 99 0.52 -12.24 -23.73
N PRO A 100 0.25 -12.42 -22.42
CA PRO A 100 1.20 -13.04 -21.49
C PRO A 100 1.58 -14.48 -21.84
N ARG A 101 0.74 -15.20 -22.59
CA ARG A 101 0.98 -16.60 -23.02
C ARG A 101 1.28 -16.75 -24.50
N GLN A 102 1.77 -15.71 -25.17
CA GLN A 102 2.28 -15.87 -26.53
C GLN A 102 3.66 -16.53 -26.53
N PRO A 103 4.17 -17.04 -27.66
CA PRO A 103 5.47 -17.73 -27.71
C PRO A 103 6.60 -16.89 -27.11
N ILE A 104 7.45 -17.52 -26.29
CA ILE A 104 8.48 -16.84 -25.48
C ILE A 104 9.46 -16.02 -26.35
N GLU A 105 9.79 -16.54 -27.53
CA GLU A 105 10.65 -15.85 -28.49
C GLU A 105 10.10 -14.51 -28.99
N THR A 106 8.80 -14.29 -28.87
CA THR A 106 8.13 -13.04 -29.28
C THR A 106 8.00 -12.00 -28.16
N VAL A 107 8.34 -12.37 -26.92
CA VAL A 107 8.21 -11.50 -25.72
C VAL A 107 9.53 -11.27 -25.01
N GLN A 108 10.64 -11.52 -25.66
CA GLN A 108 11.99 -11.43 -25.06
C GLN A 108 12.25 -10.07 -24.39
N GLY A 109 11.81 -8.96 -25.00
CA GLY A 109 11.96 -7.62 -24.41
C GLY A 109 11.15 -7.43 -23.11
N ALA A 110 9.96 -8.03 -23.00
CA ALA A 110 9.17 -7.99 -21.76
C ALA A 110 9.83 -8.86 -20.66
N LEU A 111 10.34 -10.04 -21.02
CA LEU A 111 11.08 -10.88 -20.08
C LEU A 111 12.40 -10.25 -19.64
N GLU A 112 13.05 -9.48 -20.52
CA GLU A 112 14.24 -8.70 -20.15
C GLU A 112 13.91 -7.61 -19.11
N VAL A 113 12.80 -6.92 -19.25
CA VAL A 113 12.31 -5.96 -18.25
C VAL A 113 12.10 -6.67 -16.91
N GLU A 114 11.36 -7.79 -16.90
CA GLU A 114 11.11 -8.59 -15.69
C GLU A 114 12.42 -9.02 -15.01
N TYR A 115 13.34 -9.60 -15.76
CA TYR A 115 14.63 -10.03 -15.23
C TYR A 115 15.46 -8.87 -14.69
N ASN A 116 15.53 -7.75 -15.40
CA ASN A 116 16.35 -6.62 -15.00
C ASN A 116 15.81 -5.93 -13.74
N ILE A 117 14.49 -5.82 -13.56
CA ILE A 117 13.93 -5.28 -12.31
C ILE A 117 14.14 -6.25 -11.14
N GLN A 118 14.05 -7.58 -11.34
CA GLN A 118 14.42 -8.55 -10.30
C GLN A 118 15.86 -8.30 -9.81
N ARG A 119 16.81 -8.13 -10.72
CA ARG A 119 18.21 -7.83 -10.39
C ARG A 119 18.40 -6.46 -9.74
N ALA A 120 17.68 -5.45 -10.21
CA ALA A 120 17.72 -4.11 -9.62
C ALA A 120 17.20 -4.12 -8.17
N LEU A 121 16.05 -4.75 -7.92
CA LEU A 121 15.47 -4.87 -6.58
C LEU A 121 16.35 -5.71 -5.65
N ALA A 122 16.92 -6.81 -6.13
CA ALA A 122 17.90 -7.62 -5.39
C ALA A 122 19.11 -6.77 -4.97
N SER A 123 19.66 -5.98 -5.89
CA SER A 123 20.79 -5.09 -5.60
C SER A 123 20.44 -3.99 -4.60
N ILE A 124 19.27 -3.36 -4.74
CA ILE A 124 18.79 -2.28 -3.85
C ILE A 124 18.58 -2.80 -2.43
N THR A 125 18.08 -4.02 -2.28
CA THR A 125 17.73 -4.60 -0.98
C THR A 125 18.82 -5.46 -0.36
N GLY A 126 19.85 -5.84 -1.12
CA GLY A 126 20.88 -6.78 -0.68
C GLY A 126 20.41 -8.24 -0.66
N MET A 127 19.32 -8.56 -1.36
CA MET A 127 18.82 -9.92 -1.52
C MET A 127 19.52 -10.67 -2.65
N ALA A 128 19.50 -12.00 -2.61
CA ALA A 128 20.12 -12.84 -3.63
C ALA A 128 19.24 -12.94 -4.88
N ASP A 129 17.92 -13.07 -4.70
CA ASP A 129 16.95 -13.11 -5.79
C ASP A 129 15.60 -12.53 -5.36
N VAL A 130 14.75 -12.19 -6.35
CA VAL A 130 13.44 -11.51 -6.13
C VAL A 130 12.40 -12.12 -7.07
N THR A 131 11.23 -12.51 -6.54
CA THR A 131 10.04 -12.80 -7.35
C THR A 131 9.16 -11.57 -7.48
N LEU A 132 8.54 -11.38 -8.66
CA LEU A 132 7.61 -10.28 -8.96
C LEU A 132 6.14 -10.73 -8.94
N ASN A 133 5.87 -11.99 -8.62
CA ASN A 133 4.55 -12.59 -8.74
C ASN A 133 3.48 -12.03 -7.79
N PRO A 134 3.78 -11.60 -6.54
CA PRO A 134 2.75 -11.06 -5.66
C PRO A 134 2.17 -9.73 -6.17
N TYR A 135 0.83 -9.59 -6.07
CA TYR A 135 0.08 -8.45 -6.61
C TYR A 135 -0.01 -7.24 -5.68
N ALA A 136 0.32 -7.40 -4.41
CA ALA A 136 0.27 -6.34 -3.41
C ALA A 136 1.17 -6.63 -2.21
N GLY A 137 1.33 -5.68 -1.28
CA GLY A 137 2.12 -5.84 -0.05
C GLY A 137 1.66 -7.02 0.80
N ALA A 138 0.37 -7.08 1.15
CA ALA A 138 -0.19 -8.19 1.93
C ALA A 138 -0.01 -9.56 1.24
N HIS A 139 -0.06 -9.59 -0.10
CA HIS A 139 0.25 -10.81 -0.87
C HIS A 139 1.74 -11.15 -0.82
N GLY A 140 2.61 -10.14 -0.77
CA GLY A 140 4.05 -10.30 -0.52
C GLY A 140 4.33 -10.82 0.89
N GLU A 141 3.63 -10.30 1.92
CA GLU A 141 3.69 -10.79 3.29
C GLU A 141 3.35 -12.28 3.37
N LEU A 142 2.19 -12.66 2.83
CA LEU A 142 1.76 -14.06 2.75
C LEU A 142 2.81 -14.93 2.06
N THR A 143 3.31 -14.49 0.92
CA THR A 143 4.32 -15.21 0.14
C THR A 143 5.60 -15.45 0.94
N GLY A 144 6.11 -14.41 1.61
CA GLY A 144 7.32 -14.51 2.42
C GLY A 144 7.17 -15.47 3.60
N LEU A 145 6.01 -15.47 4.26
CA LEU A 145 5.71 -16.42 5.34
C LEU A 145 5.53 -17.85 4.82
N MET A 146 4.96 -18.04 3.62
CA MET A 146 4.92 -19.34 2.96
C MET A 146 6.34 -19.86 2.66
N ILE A 147 7.27 -18.99 2.22
CA ILE A 147 8.69 -19.34 2.00
C ILE A 147 9.33 -19.79 3.31
N ILE A 148 9.14 -19.04 4.41
CA ILE A 148 9.66 -19.38 5.73
C ILE A 148 9.12 -20.75 6.19
N SER A 149 7.81 -20.95 6.08
CA SER A 149 7.18 -22.22 6.45
C SER A 149 7.70 -23.39 5.62
N SER A 150 7.83 -23.23 4.30
CA SER A 150 8.35 -24.25 3.39
C SER A 150 9.81 -24.61 3.71
N TYR A 151 10.64 -23.62 4.04
CA TYR A 151 12.02 -23.83 4.44
C TYR A 151 12.13 -24.70 5.71
N HIS A 152 11.31 -24.43 6.72
CA HIS A 152 11.31 -25.24 7.95
C HIS A 152 10.75 -26.64 7.71
N LEU A 153 9.69 -26.78 6.93
CA LEU A 153 9.07 -28.07 6.59
C LEU A 153 10.05 -28.97 5.82
N GLN A 154 10.79 -28.43 4.83
CA GLN A 154 11.79 -29.19 4.08
C GLN A 154 12.88 -29.76 4.98
N ARG A 155 13.25 -29.06 6.04
CA ARG A 155 14.24 -29.52 7.03
C ARG A 155 13.67 -30.51 8.05
N GLY A 156 12.38 -30.85 7.94
CA GLY A 156 11.68 -31.69 8.91
C GLY A 156 11.41 -31.00 10.25
N ASP A 157 11.56 -29.67 10.33
CA ASP A 157 11.39 -28.89 11.55
C ASP A 157 9.92 -28.45 11.70
N THR A 158 9.05 -29.37 12.06
CA THR A 158 7.61 -29.16 12.16
C THR A 158 7.17 -28.45 13.45
N LYS A 159 8.10 -28.16 14.35
CA LYS A 159 7.81 -27.46 15.62
C LYS A 159 7.69 -25.97 15.44
N ARG A 160 8.33 -25.37 14.43
CA ARG A 160 8.40 -23.93 14.20
C ARG A 160 7.11 -23.40 13.62
N LYS A 161 6.21 -23.04 14.53
CA LYS A 161 4.85 -22.56 14.22
C LYS A 161 4.56 -21.16 14.74
N LYS A 162 5.54 -20.50 15.35
CA LYS A 162 5.38 -19.16 15.94
C LYS A 162 6.17 -18.13 15.15
N VAL A 163 5.55 -16.95 14.95
CA VAL A 163 6.19 -15.76 14.40
C VAL A 163 6.13 -14.65 15.41
N ILE A 164 7.29 -14.07 15.73
CA ILE A 164 7.38 -12.89 16.60
C ILE A 164 7.08 -11.65 15.79
N VAL A 165 6.23 -10.76 16.32
CA VAL A 165 5.84 -9.49 15.70
C VAL A 165 5.89 -8.39 16.75
N PRO A 166 6.50 -7.21 16.49
CA PRO A 166 6.44 -6.07 17.41
C PRO A 166 5.02 -5.55 17.63
N ASP A 167 4.71 -5.07 18.83
CA ASP A 167 3.43 -4.45 19.18
C ASP A 167 3.11 -3.19 18.35
N SER A 168 4.11 -2.55 17.77
CA SER A 168 4.00 -1.43 16.85
C SER A 168 3.79 -1.85 15.39
N ALA A 169 3.70 -3.16 15.07
CA ALA A 169 3.60 -3.64 13.69
C ALA A 169 2.25 -3.29 13.04
N HIS A 170 2.23 -3.24 11.71
CA HIS A 170 1.00 -3.08 10.95
C HIS A 170 0.07 -4.29 11.13
N GLY A 171 -1.24 -4.05 11.21
CA GLY A 171 -2.24 -5.10 11.48
C GLY A 171 -2.34 -6.21 10.43
N THR A 172 -1.77 -6.03 9.21
CA THR A 172 -1.71 -7.06 8.18
C THR A 172 -0.69 -8.16 8.49
N ASN A 173 0.37 -7.85 9.23
CA ASN A 173 1.41 -8.83 9.58
C ASN A 173 0.84 -10.01 10.40
N PRO A 174 0.11 -9.78 11.51
CA PRO A 174 -0.58 -10.86 12.22
C PRO A 174 -1.57 -11.64 11.35
N ALA A 175 -2.33 -10.95 10.49
CA ALA A 175 -3.31 -11.60 9.62
C ALA A 175 -2.64 -12.56 8.62
N SER A 176 -1.54 -12.14 7.99
CA SER A 176 -0.77 -12.97 7.04
C SER A 176 -0.19 -14.22 7.72
N ALA A 177 0.31 -14.09 8.95
CA ALA A 177 0.82 -15.22 9.73
C ALA A 177 -0.29 -16.23 10.07
N ALA A 178 -1.47 -15.75 10.48
CA ALA A 178 -2.62 -16.60 10.78
C ALA A 178 -3.08 -17.39 9.53
N VAL A 179 -3.09 -16.76 8.33
CA VAL A 179 -3.42 -17.46 7.07
C VAL A 179 -2.41 -18.57 6.76
N CYS A 180 -1.12 -18.38 7.09
CA CYS A 180 -0.10 -19.41 6.96
C CYS A 180 -0.17 -20.50 8.05
N GLY A 181 -1.12 -20.43 8.98
CA GLY A 181 -1.24 -21.37 10.10
C GLY A 181 -0.14 -21.18 11.16
N LEU A 182 0.43 -19.98 11.23
CA LEU A 182 1.44 -19.60 12.23
C LEU A 182 0.78 -18.86 13.40
N GLU A 183 1.25 -19.14 14.59
CA GLU A 183 0.84 -18.44 15.82
C GLU A 183 1.66 -17.16 15.99
N ILE A 184 0.98 -16.07 16.37
CA ILE A 184 1.63 -14.79 16.64
C ILE A 184 2.10 -14.73 18.08
N VAL A 185 3.33 -14.28 18.27
CA VAL A 185 3.91 -13.92 19.56
C VAL A 185 4.33 -12.46 19.50
N GLU A 186 3.71 -11.62 20.33
CA GLU A 186 4.01 -10.19 20.37
C GLU A 186 5.26 -9.92 21.23
N VAL A 187 6.20 -9.12 20.70
CA VAL A 187 7.31 -8.54 21.45
C VAL A 187 7.02 -7.07 21.74
N LYS A 188 7.29 -6.64 22.95
CA LYS A 188 7.02 -5.29 23.42
C LYS A 188 8.03 -4.27 22.88
N SER A 189 7.57 -3.04 22.75
CA SER A 189 8.42 -1.88 22.52
C SER A 189 8.94 -1.28 23.82
N THR A 190 10.10 -0.64 23.73
CA THR A 190 10.64 0.22 24.80
C THR A 190 9.90 1.55 24.85
N GLU A 191 10.16 2.39 25.86
CA GLU A 191 9.64 3.76 25.95
C GLU A 191 10.11 4.64 24.76
N GLU A 192 11.23 4.27 24.13
CA GLU A 192 11.74 4.91 22.91
C GLU A 192 11.01 4.43 21.62
N GLY A 193 10.06 3.49 21.73
CA GLY A 193 9.32 2.95 20.58
C GLY A 193 10.11 1.97 19.71
N LEU A 194 11.22 1.42 20.21
CA LEU A 194 12.03 0.39 19.56
C LEU A 194 11.76 -0.98 20.20
N VAL A 195 12.19 -2.07 19.56
CA VAL A 195 12.00 -3.44 20.09
C VAL A 195 12.73 -3.59 21.44
N ASP A 196 12.03 -4.07 22.46
CA ASP A 196 12.67 -4.48 23.72
C ASP A 196 13.41 -5.81 23.53
N VAL A 197 14.73 -5.71 23.35
CA VAL A 197 15.62 -6.88 23.16
C VAL A 197 15.58 -7.83 24.37
N ASN A 198 15.34 -7.33 25.59
CA ASN A 198 15.23 -8.18 26.77
C ASN A 198 13.91 -8.98 26.78
N ASP A 199 12.84 -8.40 26.26
CA ASP A 199 11.58 -9.11 26.07
C ASP A 199 11.70 -10.13 24.93
N LEU A 200 12.31 -9.74 23.81
CA LEU A 200 12.62 -10.65 22.70
C LEU A 200 13.36 -11.91 23.17
N LYS A 201 14.40 -11.76 23.98
CA LYS A 201 15.19 -12.90 24.52
C LYS A 201 14.36 -13.92 25.29
N LYS A 202 13.25 -13.50 25.93
CA LYS A 202 12.33 -14.41 26.65
C LYS A 202 11.42 -15.22 25.73
N LEU A 203 11.17 -14.70 24.53
CA LEU A 203 10.24 -15.27 23.56
C LEU A 203 10.92 -16.28 22.62
N LEU A 204 12.24 -16.25 22.52
CA LEU A 204 13.01 -17.10 21.60
C LEU A 204 13.02 -18.56 22.07
N GLY A 205 12.74 -19.47 21.12
CA GLY A 205 12.71 -20.92 21.37
C GLY A 205 12.83 -21.73 20.09
N ASP A 206 12.81 -23.06 20.21
CA ASP A 206 12.89 -23.99 19.09
C ASP A 206 11.58 -24.09 18.29
N ASP A 207 10.54 -23.42 18.72
CA ASP A 207 9.21 -23.32 18.10
C ASP A 207 9.02 -22.02 17.27
N ILE A 208 10.01 -21.11 17.31
CA ILE A 208 9.98 -19.85 16.54
C ILE A 208 10.39 -20.13 15.08
N ALA A 209 9.46 -19.86 14.16
CA ALA A 209 9.73 -19.93 12.71
C ALA A 209 10.49 -18.68 12.22
N GLY A 210 10.20 -17.53 12.79
CA GLY A 210 10.88 -16.28 12.46
C GLY A 210 10.34 -15.10 13.24
N MET A 211 10.91 -13.92 12.94
CA MET A 211 10.42 -12.63 13.41
C MET A 211 10.12 -11.75 12.19
N MET A 212 8.96 -11.10 12.21
CA MET A 212 8.52 -10.20 11.16
C MET A 212 8.49 -8.77 11.69
N MET A 213 9.21 -7.88 11.06
CA MET A 213 9.28 -6.48 11.49
C MET A 213 9.47 -5.51 10.31
N THR A 214 9.09 -4.26 10.56
CA THR A 214 9.31 -3.12 9.67
C THR A 214 10.49 -2.30 10.20
N ASN A 215 11.42 -1.89 9.35
CA ASN A 215 12.51 -0.99 9.74
C ASN A 215 12.80 0.04 8.64
N PRO A 216 12.52 1.36 8.82
CA PRO A 216 11.98 1.96 10.04
C PRO A 216 10.59 1.43 10.41
N ASN A 217 10.26 1.45 11.71
CA ASN A 217 8.96 1.00 12.19
C ASN A 217 7.84 2.02 11.86
N THR A 218 6.60 1.72 12.25
CA THR A 218 5.43 2.58 12.01
C THR A 218 5.45 3.93 12.73
N LEU A 219 6.40 4.14 13.64
CA LEU A 219 6.65 5.43 14.28
C LEU A 219 7.69 6.27 13.51
N GLY A 220 8.18 5.76 12.39
CA GLY A 220 9.25 6.37 11.61
C GLY A 220 10.64 6.20 12.22
N LEU A 221 10.81 5.34 13.22
CA LEU A 221 12.06 5.16 13.96
C LEU A 221 12.87 4.00 13.40
N PHE A 222 14.17 4.23 13.20
CA PHE A 222 15.08 3.19 12.74
C PHE A 222 15.55 2.32 13.91
N GLU A 223 15.34 1.00 13.81
CA GLU A 223 15.78 0.03 14.79
C GLU A 223 17.32 -0.10 14.77
N LYS A 224 17.94 0.52 15.75
CA LYS A 224 19.42 0.56 15.88
C LYS A 224 20.02 -0.78 16.29
N ASP A 225 19.25 -1.59 17.02
CA ASP A 225 19.69 -2.86 17.58
C ASP A 225 19.44 -4.04 16.63
N ILE A 226 19.10 -3.74 15.36
CA ILE A 226 18.82 -4.76 14.31
C ILE A 226 19.92 -5.83 14.17
N PRO A 227 21.24 -5.54 14.29
CA PRO A 227 22.25 -6.60 14.23
C PRO A 227 22.14 -7.60 15.38
N GLU A 228 21.83 -7.15 16.60
CA GLU A 228 21.61 -8.03 17.76
C GLU A 228 20.32 -8.84 17.59
N ILE A 229 19.25 -8.19 17.18
CA ILE A 229 17.95 -8.84 16.91
C ILE A 229 18.13 -9.95 15.86
N ALA A 230 18.80 -9.67 14.75
CA ALA A 230 19.06 -10.64 13.70
C ALA A 230 19.85 -11.84 14.22
N GLN A 231 20.92 -11.60 14.99
CA GLN A 231 21.73 -12.68 15.57
C GLN A 231 20.90 -13.55 16.51
N LEU A 232 20.11 -12.95 17.40
CA LEU A 232 19.25 -13.68 18.34
C LEU A 232 18.22 -14.56 17.63
N VAL A 233 17.55 -14.04 16.58
CA VAL A 233 16.58 -14.80 15.80
C VAL A 233 17.25 -15.94 15.06
N HIS A 234 18.43 -15.72 14.48
CA HIS A 234 19.18 -16.77 13.78
C HIS A 234 19.72 -17.84 14.73
N ASP A 235 20.19 -17.44 15.92
CA ASP A 235 20.71 -18.39 16.94
C ASP A 235 19.63 -19.34 17.44
N CYS A 236 18.37 -18.91 17.54
CA CYS A 236 17.27 -19.81 17.85
C CYS A 236 16.83 -20.67 16.65
N GLY A 237 17.39 -20.44 15.45
CA GLY A 237 17.10 -21.15 14.19
C GLY A 237 15.91 -20.60 13.42
N GLY A 238 15.38 -19.45 13.81
CA GLY A 238 14.36 -18.69 13.08
C GLY A 238 14.91 -17.93 11.90
N LEU A 239 14.02 -17.32 11.11
CA LEU A 239 14.35 -16.45 9.97
C LEU A 239 13.85 -15.02 10.25
N LEU A 240 14.59 -14.02 9.74
CA LEU A 240 14.21 -12.63 9.91
C LEU A 240 13.52 -12.10 8.65
N TYR A 241 12.30 -11.61 8.81
CA TYR A 241 11.48 -11.08 7.73
C TYR A 241 11.38 -9.55 7.82
N TYR A 242 11.66 -8.87 6.70
CA TYR A 242 11.54 -7.44 6.55
C TYR A 242 10.23 -7.05 5.85
N ASP A 243 9.36 -6.34 6.53
CA ASP A 243 8.26 -5.63 5.90
C ASP A 243 8.80 -4.38 5.20
N GLY A 244 8.83 -4.43 3.88
CA GLY A 244 9.42 -3.39 3.03
C GLY A 244 8.47 -2.25 2.70
N ALA A 245 7.32 -2.13 3.37
CA ALA A 245 6.41 -1.00 3.20
C ALA A 245 7.11 0.34 3.44
N ASN A 246 8.06 0.39 4.39
CA ASN A 246 8.80 1.56 4.80
C ASN A 246 10.24 1.63 4.21
N LEU A 247 10.50 1.02 3.06
CA LEU A 247 11.84 1.06 2.45
C LEU A 247 12.25 2.46 1.97
N ASN A 248 11.30 3.38 1.76
CA ASN A 248 11.54 4.68 1.15
C ASN A 248 12.74 5.46 1.73
N PRO A 249 12.91 5.61 3.06
CA PRO A 249 14.02 6.36 3.64
C PRO A 249 15.36 5.61 3.57
N LEU A 250 15.36 4.33 3.25
CA LEU A 250 16.60 3.52 3.14
C LEU A 250 17.09 3.39 1.70
N LEU A 251 16.29 3.82 0.71
CA LEU A 251 16.55 3.63 -0.71
C LEU A 251 17.92 4.22 -1.11
N GLY A 252 18.83 3.35 -1.56
CA GLY A 252 20.19 3.72 -1.93
C GLY A 252 21.13 4.13 -0.78
N ILE A 253 20.70 4.00 0.48
CA ILE A 253 21.45 4.35 1.69
C ILE A 253 21.86 3.09 2.47
N ALA A 254 20.89 2.21 2.75
CA ALA A 254 21.11 0.98 3.49
C ALA A 254 20.28 -0.15 2.88
N ARG A 255 20.80 -1.38 2.98
CA ARG A 255 20.16 -2.56 2.39
C ARG A 255 19.72 -3.52 3.49
N PRO A 256 18.44 -3.91 3.54
CA PRO A 256 17.95 -4.86 4.56
C PRO A 256 18.71 -6.18 4.60
N GLY A 257 19.10 -6.73 3.45
CA GLY A 257 19.92 -7.95 3.40
C GLY A 257 21.24 -7.86 4.17
N ASP A 258 21.88 -6.68 4.16
CA ASP A 258 23.14 -6.45 4.91
C ASP A 258 22.89 -6.31 6.43
N MET A 259 21.66 -6.09 6.85
CA MET A 259 21.24 -6.04 8.27
C MET A 259 20.89 -7.42 8.84
N GLY A 260 20.90 -8.47 8.01
CA GLY A 260 20.60 -9.83 8.43
C GLY A 260 19.17 -10.31 8.12
N PHE A 261 18.38 -9.57 7.34
CA PHE A 261 17.07 -10.03 6.90
C PHE A 261 17.21 -11.15 5.86
N ASP A 262 16.44 -12.23 6.04
CA ASP A 262 16.43 -13.41 5.16
C ASP A 262 15.38 -13.28 4.05
N VAL A 263 14.25 -12.66 4.34
CA VAL A 263 13.10 -12.44 3.45
C VAL A 263 12.67 -10.99 3.52
N ILE A 264 12.30 -10.43 2.39
CA ILE A 264 11.74 -9.07 2.29
C ILE A 264 10.56 -9.07 1.33
N HIS A 265 9.48 -8.34 1.65
CA HIS A 265 8.57 -7.90 0.60
C HIS A 265 8.73 -6.41 0.33
N LEU A 266 8.33 -5.98 -0.86
CA LEU A 266 8.34 -4.60 -1.30
C LEU A 266 6.95 -4.17 -1.74
N ASN A 267 6.70 -2.86 -1.70
CA ASN A 267 5.50 -2.25 -2.27
C ASN A 267 5.92 -1.32 -3.41
N LEU A 268 5.77 -1.76 -4.68
CA LEU A 268 6.16 -0.91 -5.82
C LEU A 268 5.33 0.37 -5.88
N HIS A 269 4.09 0.31 -5.42
CA HIS A 269 3.16 1.43 -5.31
C HIS A 269 3.44 2.38 -4.12
N LYS A 270 4.52 2.17 -3.38
CA LYS A 270 5.04 3.06 -2.34
C LYS A 270 6.41 3.58 -2.75
N THR A 271 7.48 2.91 -2.36
CA THR A 271 8.88 3.32 -2.60
C THR A 271 9.20 3.57 -4.08
N PHE A 272 8.61 2.83 -5.01
CA PHE A 272 8.92 2.92 -6.43
C PHE A 272 7.88 3.69 -7.25
N SER A 273 7.05 4.50 -6.59
CA SER A 273 6.24 5.56 -7.21
C SER A 273 5.22 5.11 -8.25
N THR A 274 4.76 3.86 -8.21
CA THR A 274 3.64 3.45 -9.07
C THR A 274 2.30 3.85 -8.46
N PRO A 275 1.22 4.04 -9.25
CA PRO A 275 -0.07 4.44 -8.72
C PRO A 275 -0.65 3.44 -7.71
N HIS A 276 -1.31 3.94 -6.67
CA HIS A 276 -2.10 3.14 -5.73
C HIS A 276 -3.43 2.65 -6.32
N GLY A 277 -3.99 3.43 -7.24
CA GLY A 277 -5.22 3.08 -7.96
C GLY A 277 -6.48 2.95 -7.09
N GLY A 278 -6.53 3.59 -5.91
CA GLY A 278 -7.69 3.53 -5.02
C GLY A 278 -8.01 2.10 -4.53
N GLY A 279 -6.98 1.31 -4.20
CA GLY A 279 -7.12 -0.11 -3.87
C GLY A 279 -7.03 -1.03 -5.09
N GLY A 280 -6.57 -0.49 -6.21
CA GLY A 280 -6.41 -1.17 -7.51
C GLY A 280 -5.04 -1.80 -7.71
N PRO A 281 -4.42 -1.59 -8.88
CA PRO A 281 -3.22 -2.30 -9.29
C PRO A 281 -2.05 -1.98 -8.37
N GLY A 282 -1.45 -3.03 -7.81
CA GLY A 282 -0.24 -2.94 -7.02
C GLY A 282 0.77 -3.98 -7.46
N SER A 283 1.89 -4.08 -6.74
CA SER A 283 2.84 -5.17 -6.85
C SER A 283 3.62 -5.28 -5.54
N GLY A 284 3.84 -6.51 -5.09
CA GLY A 284 4.49 -6.83 -3.83
C GLY A 284 5.65 -7.80 -4.00
N PRO A 285 6.72 -7.45 -4.75
CA PRO A 285 7.88 -8.31 -4.93
C PRO A 285 8.43 -8.88 -3.63
N VAL A 286 8.88 -10.12 -3.65
CA VAL A 286 9.51 -10.77 -2.50
C VAL A 286 10.93 -11.15 -2.83
N GLY A 287 11.87 -10.62 -2.04
CA GLY A 287 13.30 -10.93 -2.11
C GLY A 287 13.72 -11.90 -1.02
N VAL A 288 14.73 -12.72 -1.31
CA VAL A 288 15.24 -13.73 -0.39
C VAL A 288 16.75 -13.79 -0.40
N CYS A 289 17.34 -14.23 0.73
CA CYS A 289 18.76 -14.59 0.81
C CYS A 289 19.03 -15.90 0.06
N GLU A 290 20.32 -16.24 -0.17
CA GLU A 290 20.78 -17.36 -1.00
C GLU A 290 20.12 -18.69 -0.65
N LYS A 291 20.09 -19.06 0.64
CA LYS A 291 19.52 -20.32 1.12
C LYS A 291 18.03 -20.52 0.84
N LEU A 292 17.31 -19.41 0.50
CA LEU A 292 15.88 -19.43 0.26
C LEU A 292 15.48 -19.34 -1.21
N ILE A 293 16.42 -19.18 -2.13
CA ILE A 293 16.16 -19.16 -3.59
C ILE A 293 15.32 -20.36 -4.06
N PRO A 294 15.59 -21.62 -3.60
CA PRO A 294 14.79 -22.77 -4.02
C PRO A 294 13.31 -22.70 -3.67
N PHE A 295 12.92 -21.83 -2.72
CA PHE A 295 11.54 -21.66 -2.25
C PHE A 295 10.80 -20.52 -2.93
N LEU A 296 11.44 -19.79 -3.85
CA LEU A 296 10.75 -18.72 -4.59
C LEU A 296 9.59 -19.27 -5.43
N PRO A 297 8.44 -18.59 -5.45
CA PRO A 297 7.29 -18.97 -6.25
C PRO A 297 7.62 -19.12 -7.74
N LYS A 298 6.94 -20.05 -8.39
CA LYS A 298 6.97 -20.23 -9.83
C LYS A 298 5.63 -19.75 -10.45
N PRO A 299 5.63 -19.29 -11.71
CA PRO A 299 6.76 -19.17 -12.65
C PRO A 299 7.76 -18.06 -12.26
N HIS A 300 9.00 -18.14 -12.74
CA HIS A 300 10.07 -17.19 -12.46
C HIS A 300 10.89 -16.92 -13.73
N VAL A 301 11.21 -15.65 -14.01
CA VAL A 301 12.00 -15.28 -15.19
C VAL A 301 13.48 -15.48 -14.93
N CYS A 302 14.11 -16.21 -15.82
CA CYS A 302 15.53 -16.55 -15.78
C CYS A 302 16.23 -16.14 -17.08
N LYS A 303 17.58 -16.08 -17.04
CA LYS A 303 18.43 -15.79 -18.20
C LYS A 303 19.36 -16.96 -18.49
N SER A 304 19.51 -17.29 -19.78
CA SER A 304 20.50 -18.25 -20.30
C SER A 304 21.32 -17.57 -21.41
N ASP A 305 22.24 -18.32 -22.01
CA ASP A 305 23.02 -17.88 -23.18
C ASP A 305 22.14 -17.68 -24.42
N GLU A 306 20.98 -18.35 -24.48
CA GLU A 306 20.02 -18.27 -25.59
C GLU A 306 18.97 -17.14 -25.43
N GLY A 307 18.96 -16.46 -24.28
CA GLY A 307 18.00 -15.40 -23.97
C GLY A 307 17.27 -15.60 -22.63
N PHE A 308 16.10 -14.99 -22.53
CA PHE A 308 15.26 -15.07 -21.33
C PHE A 308 14.24 -16.20 -21.46
N TYR A 309 14.02 -16.92 -20.37
CA TYR A 309 13.05 -18.00 -20.30
C TYR A 309 12.27 -17.98 -19.00
N ILE A 310 11.15 -18.68 -18.96
CA ILE A 310 10.30 -18.81 -17.78
C ILE A 310 10.55 -20.20 -17.16
N ALA A 311 11.06 -20.20 -15.94
CA ALA A 311 11.17 -21.41 -15.15
C ALA A 311 9.81 -21.72 -14.52
N GLU A 312 9.16 -22.80 -14.96
CA GLU A 312 7.89 -23.29 -14.42
C GLU A 312 8.13 -24.40 -13.38
N SER A 313 7.11 -24.62 -12.52
CA SER A 313 7.11 -25.81 -11.66
C SER A 313 6.93 -27.04 -12.51
N LYS A 314 7.81 -27.99 -12.39
CA LYS A 314 7.56 -29.34 -12.92
C LYS A 314 6.64 -30.06 -11.93
N LEU A 315 5.41 -30.30 -12.33
CA LEU A 315 4.39 -30.99 -11.52
C LEU A 315 4.82 -32.42 -11.10
N ASP A 316 5.81 -33.00 -11.76
CA ASP A 316 6.26 -34.38 -11.59
C ASP A 316 7.52 -34.55 -10.73
N GLU A 317 8.12 -33.46 -10.22
CA GLU A 317 9.26 -33.56 -9.31
C GLU A 317 8.77 -33.65 -7.86
N GLU A 318 8.72 -34.86 -7.29
CA GLU A 318 8.43 -35.11 -5.85
C GLU A 318 9.39 -34.36 -4.89
N GLU A 319 10.46 -33.77 -5.39
CA GLU A 319 11.48 -33.05 -4.61
C GLU A 319 11.26 -31.57 -4.45
N SER A 320 10.29 -30.94 -5.11
CA SER A 320 10.05 -29.50 -4.91
C SER A 320 9.05 -29.27 -3.78
N LEU A 321 9.50 -29.39 -2.55
CA LEU A 321 8.79 -28.92 -1.34
C LEU A 321 8.50 -27.40 -1.36
N GLY A 322 9.01 -26.69 -2.36
CA GLY A 322 8.86 -25.26 -2.59
C GLY A 322 7.92 -24.86 -3.71
N ASN A 323 6.96 -25.72 -4.12
CA ASN A 323 5.96 -25.35 -5.13
C ASN A 323 4.92 -24.37 -4.58
N ILE A 324 5.39 -23.16 -4.26
CA ILE A 324 4.50 -22.07 -3.86
C ILE A 324 3.91 -21.44 -5.12
N HIS A 325 2.59 -21.55 -5.28
CA HIS A 325 1.82 -20.83 -6.30
C HIS A 325 1.03 -19.73 -5.65
N ILE A 326 1.28 -18.49 -6.04
CA ILE A 326 0.68 -17.30 -5.41
C ILE A 326 -0.05 -16.38 -6.38
N GLY A 327 -0.10 -16.71 -7.64
CA GLY A 327 -0.75 -15.87 -8.64
C GLY A 327 -0.93 -16.61 -9.95
N GLY A 328 -1.61 -15.94 -10.89
CA GLY A 328 -1.93 -16.53 -12.19
C GLY A 328 -0.75 -16.62 -13.16
N TYR A 329 0.27 -15.77 -12.98
CA TYR A 329 1.43 -15.72 -13.90
C TYR A 329 2.59 -14.92 -13.28
N LEU A 330 3.21 -13.98 -14.02
CA LEU A 330 4.41 -13.21 -13.63
C LEU A 330 4.12 -11.90 -12.88
N GLY A 331 2.95 -11.74 -12.29
CA GLY A 331 2.57 -10.53 -11.56
C GLY A 331 1.92 -9.46 -12.44
N ASN A 332 2.01 -8.20 -12.01
CA ASN A 332 1.40 -7.03 -12.67
C ASN A 332 2.41 -6.34 -13.59
N PHE A 333 2.61 -6.85 -14.81
CA PHE A 333 3.65 -6.40 -15.72
C PHE A 333 3.72 -4.87 -15.90
N LEU A 334 2.58 -4.20 -16.14
CA LEU A 334 2.60 -2.74 -16.37
C LEU A 334 2.90 -1.93 -15.09
N VAL A 335 2.62 -2.46 -13.90
CA VAL A 335 3.06 -1.86 -12.64
C VAL A 335 4.56 -2.05 -12.46
N ILE A 336 5.05 -3.25 -12.74
CA ILE A 336 6.47 -3.61 -12.72
C ILE A 336 7.27 -2.71 -13.68
N LEU A 337 6.76 -2.50 -14.89
CA LEU A 337 7.36 -1.64 -15.90
C LEU A 337 7.45 -0.17 -15.45
N ARG A 338 6.41 0.37 -14.80
CA ARG A 338 6.44 1.71 -14.20
C ARG A 338 7.53 1.84 -13.15
N ALA A 339 7.61 0.88 -12.23
CA ALA A 339 8.64 0.86 -11.20
C ALA A 339 10.05 0.75 -11.80
N TYR A 340 10.23 -0.06 -12.83
CA TYR A 340 11.50 -0.17 -13.55
C TYR A 340 11.88 1.14 -14.21
N THR A 341 10.93 1.81 -14.87
CA THR A 341 11.13 3.13 -15.47
C THR A 341 11.55 4.16 -14.42
N TYR A 342 10.90 4.18 -13.26
CA TYR A 342 11.27 5.04 -12.14
C TYR A 342 12.71 4.80 -11.66
N ILE A 343 13.10 3.54 -11.48
CA ILE A 343 14.48 3.18 -11.09
C ILE A 343 15.50 3.67 -12.12
N LEU A 344 15.21 3.46 -13.42
CA LEU A 344 16.10 3.90 -14.49
C LEU A 344 16.21 5.42 -14.58
N THR A 345 15.11 6.13 -14.37
CA THR A 345 15.06 7.61 -14.40
C THR A 345 15.93 8.21 -13.29
N LEU A 346 15.85 7.66 -12.07
CA LEU A 346 16.70 8.09 -10.96
C LEU A 346 18.16 7.68 -11.18
N GLY A 347 18.39 6.48 -11.66
CA GLY A 347 19.72 5.89 -11.78
C GLY A 347 20.46 5.82 -10.44
N LYS A 348 21.65 5.26 -10.47
CA LYS A 348 22.46 5.03 -9.26
C LYS A 348 22.88 6.31 -8.51
N ASN A 349 22.90 7.45 -9.19
CA ASN A 349 23.41 8.69 -8.62
C ASN A 349 22.37 9.41 -7.75
N HIS A 350 21.07 9.35 -8.15
CA HIS A 350 19.99 10.08 -7.50
C HIS A 350 19.11 9.22 -6.60
N ILE A 351 19.21 7.89 -6.69
CA ILE A 351 18.35 6.98 -5.92
C ILE A 351 18.46 7.21 -4.39
N LYS A 352 19.61 7.57 -3.87
CA LYS A 352 19.82 7.88 -2.45
C LYS A 352 19.22 9.22 -2.01
N GLU A 353 18.98 10.14 -2.94
CA GLU A 353 18.38 11.44 -2.63
C GLU A 353 16.94 11.29 -2.17
N VAL A 354 16.25 10.27 -2.65
CA VAL A 354 14.89 9.89 -2.24
C VAL A 354 14.81 9.74 -0.71
N GLY A 355 15.63 8.87 -0.13
CA GLY A 355 15.62 8.61 1.31
C GLY A 355 16.07 9.81 2.14
N LEU A 356 17.06 10.58 1.64
CA LEU A 356 17.57 11.76 2.32
C LEU A 356 16.52 12.88 2.38
N LEU A 357 15.85 13.17 1.24
CA LEU A 357 14.85 14.23 1.17
C LEU A 357 13.58 13.85 1.93
N ALA A 358 13.12 12.59 1.84
CA ALA A 358 11.99 12.11 2.63
C ALA A 358 12.25 12.28 4.14
N THR A 359 13.45 11.92 4.61
CA THR A 359 13.85 12.09 6.01
C THR A 359 13.92 13.56 6.41
N LEU A 360 14.49 14.42 5.55
CA LEU A 360 14.59 15.86 5.80
C LEU A 360 13.20 16.49 5.92
N ASN A 361 12.30 16.20 4.97
CA ASN A 361 10.95 16.77 4.94
C ASN A 361 10.14 16.36 6.17
N ALA A 362 10.20 15.07 6.57
CA ALA A 362 9.50 14.59 7.75
C ALA A 362 9.97 15.30 9.04
N ASN A 363 11.28 15.37 9.27
CA ASN A 363 11.82 16.06 10.43
C ASN A 363 11.54 17.56 10.41
N TYR A 364 11.56 18.19 9.24
CA TYR A 364 11.25 19.62 9.11
C TYR A 364 9.81 19.94 9.57
N ILE A 365 8.81 19.14 9.13
CA ILE A 365 7.42 19.30 9.56
C ILE A 365 7.30 19.00 11.07
N LYS A 366 7.85 17.88 11.52
CA LYS A 366 7.81 17.44 12.92
C LYS A 366 8.33 18.53 13.86
N GLU A 367 9.53 19.03 13.62
CA GLU A 367 10.16 20.05 14.46
C GLU A 367 9.39 21.39 14.44
N SER A 368 8.78 21.73 13.29
CA SER A 368 7.98 22.95 13.16
C SER A 368 6.66 22.91 13.92
N LEU A 369 6.08 21.73 14.14
CA LEU A 369 4.72 21.56 14.70
C LEU A 369 4.70 21.03 16.14
N LYS A 370 5.82 20.59 16.71
CA LYS A 370 5.87 19.95 18.03
C LYS A 370 5.49 20.85 19.21
N ASP A 371 5.37 22.15 19.01
CA ASP A 371 4.92 23.06 20.04
C ASP A 371 3.38 23.14 20.14
N ASP A 372 2.67 22.85 19.04
CA ASP A 372 1.21 22.84 18.96
C ASP A 372 0.60 21.44 19.08
N TYR A 373 1.33 20.43 18.64
CA TYR A 373 0.89 19.02 18.64
C TYR A 373 1.75 18.19 19.60
N GLU A 374 1.12 17.24 20.29
CA GLU A 374 1.82 16.36 21.22
C GLU A 374 2.71 15.39 20.47
N LEU A 375 4.00 15.43 20.75
CA LEU A 375 5.01 14.54 20.16
C LEU A 375 5.42 13.49 21.24
N PRO A 376 4.84 12.28 21.22
CA PRO A 376 5.09 11.29 22.26
C PRO A 376 6.54 10.83 22.31
N ILE A 377 7.22 10.78 21.16
CA ILE A 377 8.62 10.34 21.05
C ILE A 377 9.39 11.42 20.26
N ASP A 378 10.16 12.24 20.97
CA ASP A 378 10.98 13.30 20.38
C ASP A 378 12.37 12.76 19.98
N MET A 379 12.39 11.89 18.96
CA MET A 379 13.59 11.35 18.34
C MET A 379 13.67 11.76 16.87
N LEU A 380 14.87 11.66 16.28
CA LEU A 380 15.04 11.81 14.84
C LEU A 380 14.25 10.71 14.11
N CYS A 381 13.22 11.09 13.37
CA CYS A 381 12.47 10.16 12.53
C CYS A 381 13.10 9.98 11.15
N LYS A 382 12.65 8.96 10.44
CA LYS A 382 12.99 8.73 9.03
C LYS A 382 11.99 9.46 8.13
N HIS A 383 11.15 8.76 7.40
CA HIS A 383 10.26 9.34 6.38
C HIS A 383 8.89 9.77 6.91
N GLU A 384 8.51 9.36 8.10
CA GLU A 384 7.23 9.62 8.75
C GLU A 384 7.41 9.80 10.26
N PHE A 385 6.39 10.35 10.89
CA PHE A 385 6.33 10.54 12.34
C PHE A 385 4.89 10.57 12.81
N VAL A 386 4.68 10.47 14.14
CA VAL A 386 3.34 10.42 14.76
C VAL A 386 3.23 11.49 15.83
N PHE A 387 2.17 12.30 15.74
CA PHE A 387 1.66 13.11 16.84
C PHE A 387 0.53 12.40 17.58
N ASP A 388 0.31 12.69 18.86
CA ASP A 388 -0.84 12.24 19.67
C ASP A 388 -1.85 13.38 19.86
N GLY A 389 -2.36 13.92 18.74
CA GLY A 389 -3.32 15.02 18.72
C GLY A 389 -2.73 16.37 19.08
N LEU A 390 -3.62 17.33 19.41
CA LEU A 390 -3.23 18.66 19.88
C LEU A 390 -2.60 18.58 21.27
N LYS A 391 -1.63 19.48 21.52
CA LYS A 391 -0.97 19.59 22.84
C LYS A 391 -1.93 20.13 23.90
N ASP A 392 -2.75 21.12 23.55
CA ASP A 392 -3.84 21.60 24.39
C ASP A 392 -5.09 20.74 24.22
N LYS A 393 -5.31 19.82 25.15
CA LYS A 393 -6.47 18.91 25.18
C LYS A 393 -7.69 19.50 25.90
N SER A 394 -7.60 20.74 26.44
CA SER A 394 -8.68 21.40 27.21
C SER A 394 -9.92 21.72 26.39
N THR A 395 -9.77 21.89 25.08
CA THR A 395 -10.84 22.24 24.14
C THR A 395 -11.72 21.05 23.75
N GLY A 396 -11.28 19.83 23.99
CA GLY A 396 -11.93 18.58 23.59
C GLY A 396 -11.95 18.34 22.08
N ILE A 397 -11.08 19.03 21.32
CA ILE A 397 -10.88 18.79 19.90
C ILE A 397 -10.07 17.51 19.71
N THR A 398 -10.58 16.61 18.86
CA THR A 398 -9.97 15.33 18.54
C THR A 398 -9.11 15.41 17.26
N THR A 399 -8.26 14.41 17.05
CA THR A 399 -7.51 14.27 15.79
C THR A 399 -8.44 14.16 14.56
N MET A 400 -9.63 13.55 14.72
CA MET A 400 -10.65 13.53 13.66
C MET A 400 -11.10 14.95 13.28
N ASP A 401 -11.30 15.83 14.26
CA ASP A 401 -11.71 17.22 13.99
C ASP A 401 -10.63 17.99 13.24
N VAL A 402 -9.36 17.80 13.62
CA VAL A 402 -8.21 18.36 12.89
C VAL A 402 -8.16 17.83 11.46
N ALA A 403 -8.33 16.53 11.28
CA ALA A 403 -8.32 15.88 9.95
C ALA A 403 -9.46 16.41 9.06
N LYS A 404 -10.67 16.57 9.59
CA LYS A 404 -11.81 17.15 8.85
C LYS A 404 -11.58 18.64 8.52
N ARG A 405 -10.93 19.38 9.43
CA ARG A 405 -10.63 20.81 9.18
C ARG A 405 -9.55 20.98 8.09
N LEU A 406 -8.58 20.06 7.97
CA LEU A 406 -7.59 20.07 6.89
C LEU A 406 -8.25 20.02 5.50
N LEU A 407 -9.38 19.30 5.35
CA LEU A 407 -10.11 19.23 4.08
C LEU A 407 -10.61 20.61 3.64
N ASP A 408 -11.00 21.46 4.58
CA ASP A 408 -11.45 22.84 4.30
C ASP A 408 -10.33 23.73 3.74
N TYR A 409 -9.09 23.43 4.09
CA TYR A 409 -7.90 24.10 3.59
C TYR A 409 -7.33 23.46 2.30
N GLY A 410 -8.00 22.44 1.76
CA GLY A 410 -7.63 21.80 0.50
C GLY A 410 -6.47 20.77 0.63
N TYR A 411 -6.25 20.25 1.83
CA TYR A 411 -5.30 19.17 2.05
C TYR A 411 -6.02 17.83 2.23
N HIS A 412 -5.38 16.75 1.84
CA HIS A 412 -5.80 15.42 2.28
C HIS A 412 -5.45 15.24 3.77
N ALA A 413 -6.31 14.56 4.51
CA ALA A 413 -6.03 14.26 5.91
C ALA A 413 -4.88 13.25 6.03
N PRO A 414 -3.99 13.38 7.04
CA PRO A 414 -3.04 12.33 7.38
C PRO A 414 -3.76 11.07 7.91
N THR A 415 -3.02 9.98 8.12
CA THR A 415 -3.54 8.80 8.79
C THR A 415 -3.82 9.11 10.25
N ILE A 416 -5.03 8.81 10.72
CA ILE A 416 -5.45 9.05 12.10
C ILE A 416 -5.80 7.75 12.81
N TYR A 417 -5.69 7.76 14.16
CA TYR A 417 -5.95 6.61 15.03
C TYR A 417 -5.09 5.37 14.71
N PHE A 418 -3.96 5.59 14.09
CA PHE A 418 -2.94 4.57 13.82
C PHE A 418 -1.54 5.20 13.94
N PRO A 419 -0.56 4.50 14.56
CA PRO A 419 -0.65 3.18 15.20
C PRO A 419 -1.48 3.21 16.50
N LEU A 420 -2.02 2.04 16.90
CA LEU A 420 -2.88 1.91 18.08
C LEU A 420 -2.17 2.19 19.42
N LEU A 421 -0.86 2.42 19.36
CA LEU A 421 -0.03 2.75 20.52
C LEU A 421 -0.41 4.10 21.15
N PHE A 422 -0.97 5.03 20.38
CA PHE A 422 -1.40 6.36 20.81
C PHE A 422 -2.87 6.57 20.51
N HIS A 423 -3.59 7.17 21.49
CA HIS A 423 -5.05 7.29 21.42
C HIS A 423 -5.52 8.28 20.33
N GLU A 424 -4.82 9.40 20.19
CA GLU A 424 -5.11 10.46 19.19
C GLU A 424 -4.05 10.49 18.09
N ALA A 425 -3.53 9.30 17.72
CA ALA A 425 -2.48 9.19 16.72
C ALA A 425 -2.82 9.92 15.42
N MET A 426 -1.88 10.71 14.92
CA MET A 426 -1.89 11.37 13.62
C MET A 426 -0.52 11.18 12.95
N MET A 427 -0.46 10.32 11.95
CA MET A 427 0.76 9.93 11.26
C MET A 427 0.91 10.69 9.95
N ILE A 428 2.05 11.35 9.77
CA ILE A 428 2.35 12.23 8.63
C ILE A 428 3.58 11.71 7.90
N GLU A 429 3.43 11.46 6.60
CA GLU A 429 4.51 11.14 5.67
C GLU A 429 4.50 12.11 4.48
N PRO A 430 5.46 13.07 4.41
CA PRO A 430 5.46 14.09 3.35
C PRO A 430 6.03 13.61 2.03
N THR A 431 6.75 12.51 1.97
CA THR A 431 7.58 12.03 0.85
C THR A 431 8.72 12.99 0.47
N GLU A 432 9.53 12.61 -0.52
CA GLU A 432 10.60 13.44 -1.07
C GLU A 432 10.15 14.37 -2.20
N ASN A 433 8.94 14.18 -2.72
CA ASN A 433 8.47 14.89 -3.92
C ASN A 433 7.99 16.31 -3.62
N GLU A 434 7.63 16.59 -2.37
CA GLU A 434 7.04 17.87 -2.00
C GLU A 434 8.06 19.01 -1.96
N SER A 435 7.68 20.15 -2.53
CA SER A 435 8.50 21.35 -2.47
C SER A 435 8.48 21.96 -1.08
N LYS A 436 9.51 22.76 -0.78
CA LYS A 436 9.56 23.50 0.49
C LYS A 436 8.35 24.41 0.66
N GLU A 437 7.89 25.06 -0.42
CA GLU A 437 6.72 25.93 -0.42
C GLU A 437 5.44 25.18 -0.07
N THR A 438 5.25 23.96 -0.59
CA THR A 438 4.12 23.08 -0.26
C THR A 438 4.16 22.71 1.22
N ILE A 439 5.33 22.30 1.71
CA ILE A 439 5.53 21.91 3.12
C ILE A 439 5.29 23.11 4.05
N ASP A 440 5.84 24.28 3.74
CA ASP A 440 5.62 25.51 4.52
C ASP A 440 4.15 25.91 4.57
N GLY A 441 3.43 25.73 3.45
CA GLY A 441 1.98 25.95 3.37
C GLY A 441 1.20 25.00 4.30
N PHE A 442 1.56 23.73 4.33
CA PHE A 442 0.97 22.75 5.22
C PHE A 442 1.27 23.07 6.70
N ILE A 443 2.52 23.36 7.04
CA ILE A 443 2.92 23.76 8.42
C ILE A 443 2.11 24.97 8.87
N LYS A 444 2.03 26.01 8.03
CA LYS A 444 1.21 27.20 8.35
C LYS A 444 -0.25 26.86 8.60
N THR A 445 -0.83 25.97 7.80
CA THR A 445 -2.22 25.53 7.97
C THR A 445 -2.41 24.78 9.28
N MET A 446 -1.49 23.90 9.63
CA MET A 446 -1.52 23.15 10.90
C MET A 446 -1.45 24.11 12.11
N HIS A 447 -0.59 25.14 12.09
CA HIS A 447 -0.58 26.19 13.12
C HIS A 447 -1.91 26.96 13.20
N ILE A 448 -2.53 27.28 12.04
CA ILE A 448 -3.85 27.94 12.02
C ILE A 448 -4.90 27.05 12.68
N ILE A 449 -4.94 25.75 12.34
CA ILE A 449 -5.90 24.79 12.92
C ILE A 449 -5.71 24.67 14.43
N ALA A 450 -4.47 24.58 14.91
CA ALA A 450 -4.18 24.53 16.34
C ALA A 450 -4.68 25.80 17.07
N LYS A 451 -4.53 26.96 16.45
CA LYS A 451 -5.05 28.23 16.97
C LYS A 451 -6.58 28.27 16.95
N GLU A 452 -7.22 27.87 15.84
CA GLU A 452 -8.68 27.76 15.72
C GLU A 452 -9.26 26.81 16.78
N ALA A 453 -8.58 25.73 17.12
CA ALA A 453 -8.99 24.78 18.15
C ALA A 453 -9.16 25.44 19.53
N ILE A 454 -8.38 26.50 19.81
CA ILE A 454 -8.48 27.29 21.06
C ILE A 454 -9.51 28.42 20.93
N GLU A 455 -9.45 29.19 19.83
CA GLU A 455 -10.23 30.40 19.67
C GLU A 455 -11.68 30.12 19.23
N SER A 456 -11.92 29.03 18.50
CA SER A 456 -13.23 28.72 17.89
C SER A 456 -13.43 27.21 17.74
N PRO A 457 -13.43 26.40 18.83
CA PRO A 457 -13.45 24.94 18.77
C PRO A 457 -14.64 24.37 17.98
N GLU A 458 -15.78 25.02 18.01
CA GLU A 458 -16.99 24.58 17.27
C GLU A 458 -16.76 24.57 15.74
N LEU A 459 -15.86 25.45 15.23
CA LEU A 459 -15.48 25.44 13.81
C LEU A 459 -14.84 24.13 13.38
N LEU A 460 -14.05 23.49 14.26
CA LEU A 460 -13.42 22.20 13.97
C LEU A 460 -14.41 21.04 14.15
N LYS A 461 -15.26 21.10 15.17
CA LYS A 461 -16.26 20.04 15.43
C LYS A 461 -17.28 19.91 14.30
N GLU A 462 -17.60 21.01 13.64
CA GLU A 462 -18.55 21.04 12.53
C GLU A 462 -17.89 20.85 11.15
N ALA A 463 -16.55 20.83 11.08
CA ALA A 463 -15.81 20.62 9.82
C ALA A 463 -16.09 19.23 9.22
N PRO A 464 -16.03 19.09 7.86
CA PRO A 464 -15.63 20.09 6.87
C PRO A 464 -16.77 20.99 6.40
N HIS A 465 -16.46 22.26 6.07
CA HIS A 465 -17.43 23.27 5.61
C HIS A 465 -17.39 23.51 4.10
N ASN A 466 -16.23 23.27 3.46
CA ASN A 466 -15.95 23.64 2.07
C ASN A 466 -15.98 22.45 1.09
N THR A 467 -16.29 21.27 1.57
CA THR A 467 -16.38 20.05 0.76
C THR A 467 -17.80 19.82 0.22
N PRO A 468 -17.99 19.06 -0.87
CA PRO A 468 -19.31 18.74 -1.40
C PRO A 468 -20.25 18.03 -0.41
N ILE A 469 -19.69 17.29 0.53
CA ILE A 469 -20.39 16.57 1.60
C ILE A 469 -19.81 17.06 2.93
N GLY A 470 -20.66 17.46 3.85
CA GLY A 470 -20.26 17.85 5.20
C GLY A 470 -19.89 16.66 6.08
N ARG A 471 -19.88 16.88 7.39
CA ARG A 471 -19.57 15.81 8.35
C ARG A 471 -20.63 14.73 8.30
N VAL A 472 -20.23 13.50 8.10
CA VAL A 472 -21.12 12.33 8.06
C VAL A 472 -21.22 11.69 9.45
N ASP A 473 -22.35 11.00 9.70
CA ASP A 473 -22.48 10.11 10.86
C ASP A 473 -21.83 8.77 10.52
N ASP A 474 -20.56 8.64 10.90
CA ASP A 474 -19.76 7.43 10.62
C ASP A 474 -20.34 6.17 11.29
N VAL A 475 -20.98 6.35 12.48
CA VAL A 475 -21.60 5.24 13.24
C VAL A 475 -22.84 4.72 12.52
N LEU A 476 -23.70 5.64 12.08
CA LEU A 476 -24.91 5.28 11.32
C LEU A 476 -24.54 4.61 9.99
N ALA A 477 -23.58 5.19 9.26
CA ALA A 477 -23.11 4.64 7.98
C ALA A 477 -22.52 3.24 8.12
N ALA A 478 -21.81 2.95 9.22
CA ALA A 478 -21.25 1.64 9.48
C ALA A 478 -22.31 0.59 9.90
N LYS A 479 -23.28 1.00 10.72
CA LYS A 479 -24.31 0.09 11.25
C LYS A 479 -25.46 -0.15 10.27
N HIS A 480 -25.83 0.84 9.49
CA HIS A 480 -26.99 0.83 8.58
C HIS A 480 -26.58 1.32 7.17
N PRO A 481 -25.67 0.62 6.48
CA PRO A 481 -25.20 1.06 5.17
C PRO A 481 -26.32 0.94 4.12
N ILE A 482 -26.56 2.02 3.37
CA ILE A 482 -27.40 2.01 2.18
C ILE A 482 -26.50 1.66 0.98
N LEU A 483 -26.61 0.44 0.47
CA LEU A 483 -25.69 -0.11 -0.53
C LEU A 483 -26.24 -0.08 -1.96
N THR A 484 -27.54 0.12 -2.14
CA THR A 484 -28.17 0.09 -3.46
C THR A 484 -29.09 1.30 -3.67
N TYR A 485 -29.31 1.67 -4.94
CA TYR A 485 -30.24 2.73 -5.30
C TYR A 485 -31.68 2.41 -4.84
N LEU A 486 -32.12 1.16 -4.93
CA LEU A 486 -33.45 0.73 -4.46
C LEU A 486 -33.60 0.90 -2.94
N GLN A 487 -32.57 0.60 -2.15
CA GLN A 487 -32.59 0.87 -0.71
C GLN A 487 -32.76 2.38 -0.43
N LEU A 488 -32.00 3.22 -1.14
CA LEU A 488 -32.07 4.68 -0.99
C LEU A 488 -33.45 5.24 -1.32
N VAL A 489 -34.10 4.73 -2.38
CA VAL A 489 -35.43 5.20 -2.78
C VAL A 489 -36.49 4.73 -1.79
N ASN A 490 -36.39 3.50 -1.28
CA ASN A 490 -37.33 2.97 -0.29
C ASN A 490 -37.21 3.69 1.06
N ASP A 491 -35.99 4.00 1.49
CA ASP A 491 -35.72 4.72 2.74
C ASP A 491 -36.31 6.15 2.71
N LYS A 492 -36.14 6.83 1.57
CA LYS A 492 -36.76 8.16 1.34
C LYS A 492 -38.29 8.11 1.23
N GLY A 493 -38.87 6.95 0.91
CA GLY A 493 -40.31 6.73 0.80
C GLY A 493 -41.00 6.47 2.15
N GLU A 494 -40.26 6.06 3.16
CA GLU A 494 -40.76 5.84 4.52
C GLU A 494 -40.77 7.15 5.36
N GLU A 495 -39.97 8.17 4.98
CA GLU A 495 -39.93 9.49 5.62
C GLU A 495 -40.96 10.49 5.06
N SER A 496 -41.71 10.14 4.01
CA SER A 496 -42.74 10.97 3.37
C SER A 496 -44.15 10.45 3.67
#